data_2268d23c69c82fe07b0c89f55144b53f
#
_entry.id   2268d23c69c82fe07b0c89f55144b53f
#
_cell.length_a   1.000
_cell.length_b   1.000
_cell.length_c   1.000
_cell.angle_alpha   90.00
_cell.angle_beta   90.00
_cell.angle_gamma   90.00
#
_symmetry.space_group_name_H-M   'P 1'
#
loop_
_entity.id
_entity.type
_entity.pdbx_description
1 polymer ?
#
loop_
_entity_poly.entity_id
_entity_poly.type
_entity_poly.pdbx_seq_one_letter_code
_entity_poly.pdbx_strand_id
1 'polypeptide(L)'
;MKRSLTAIAVSAAAFLSVPAFAATVDQVKSRGYLVCGSNPGLPGFGLPDDKGNWTGFDIDFCRAVAATIFSDPNKVRFVPLTAKDRFTALQSGEIDVLSRNTTWTQSREVAQGFLFPAVTYYDGQGFMVRKKLGVNSATELDGASICVQQGTTTELNLADYFRTHNKKYEPVVFATADEAVKAYDSGRCDSFTTDGSQLVSERLKLGTPDDHIVLPEVISKEPLGPTVRQGDDQWFNLVRWTAFAMLDAEELGVTQKNADEQAKGTNPEVRRLLGAEGNYGSNLGLTQDWALRIIKNVGNYGEVFDRNLGEGSRLKLKRGLNALYTKGGIQYAPPIR
;
A
#
# COMPACT_ATOMS: atom_id res chain seq x y z
N MET A 1 -48.01 -60.81 -30.66
CA MET A 1 -47.86 -59.97 -29.48
C MET A 1 -46.38 -59.61 -29.36
N LYS A 2 -46.02 -58.40 -29.78
CA LYS A 2 -44.63 -57.87 -29.67
C LYS A 2 -44.58 -56.92 -28.49
N ARG A 3 -43.79 -57.26 -27.47
CA ARG A 3 -43.54 -56.40 -26.30
C ARG A 3 -42.34 -55.51 -26.58
N SER A 4 -42.56 -54.22 -26.70
CA SER A 4 -41.51 -53.20 -26.79
C SER A 4 -40.99 -52.91 -25.39
N LEU A 5 -39.70 -53.10 -25.13
CA LEU A 5 -39.01 -52.64 -23.92
C LEU A 5 -38.48 -51.22 -24.17
N THR A 6 -39.01 -50.25 -23.48
CA THR A 6 -38.52 -48.89 -23.47
C THR A 6 -37.41 -48.78 -22.42
N ALA A 7 -36.15 -48.56 -22.85
CA ALA A 7 -35.04 -48.33 -21.98
C ALA A 7 -35.01 -46.82 -21.57
N ILE A 8 -35.18 -46.56 -20.29
CA ILE A 8 -35.02 -45.19 -19.71
C ILE A 8 -33.54 -44.98 -19.43
N ALA A 9 -32.92 -44.10 -20.20
CA ALA A 9 -31.53 -43.65 -19.94
C ALA A 9 -31.58 -42.58 -18.83
N VAL A 10 -31.07 -42.92 -17.67
CA VAL A 10 -30.88 -41.99 -16.56
C VAL A 10 -29.53 -41.27 -16.80
N SER A 11 -29.55 -40.02 -17.26
CA SER A 11 -28.37 -39.17 -17.37
C SER A 11 -27.96 -38.72 -15.99
N ALA A 12 -26.89 -39.24 -15.42
CA ALA A 12 -26.24 -38.77 -14.23
C ALA A 12 -25.49 -37.48 -14.56
N ALA A 13 -26.04 -36.32 -14.16
CA ALA A 13 -25.34 -35.02 -14.19
C ALA A 13 -24.26 -35.05 -13.09
N ALA A 14 -23.01 -35.22 -13.47
CA ALA A 14 -21.89 -35.02 -12.56
C ALA A 14 -21.76 -33.53 -12.27
N PHE A 15 -22.17 -33.12 -11.09
CA PHE A 15 -21.86 -31.80 -10.55
C PHE A 15 -20.33 -31.75 -10.30
N LEU A 16 -19.60 -31.11 -11.18
CA LEU A 16 -18.21 -30.72 -10.94
C LEU A 16 -18.26 -29.68 -9.81
N SER A 17 -18.03 -30.12 -8.58
CA SER A 17 -17.77 -29.22 -7.46
C SER A 17 -16.45 -28.50 -7.74
N VAL A 18 -16.52 -27.23 -8.16
CA VAL A 18 -15.36 -26.33 -8.16
C VAL A 18 -14.89 -26.25 -6.70
N PRO A 19 -13.63 -26.57 -6.40
CA PRO A 19 -13.13 -26.42 -5.04
C PRO A 19 -13.29 -24.97 -4.64
N ALA A 20 -14.15 -24.69 -3.67
CA ALA A 20 -14.24 -23.39 -3.04
C ALA A 20 -12.91 -23.20 -2.28
N PHE A 21 -12.04 -22.34 -2.76
CA PHE A 21 -10.86 -21.94 -2.00
C PHE A 21 -11.36 -21.33 -0.69
N ALA A 22 -10.82 -21.81 0.43
CA ALA A 22 -11.11 -21.20 1.72
C ALA A 22 -10.79 -19.70 1.67
N ALA A 23 -11.70 -18.86 2.20
CA ALA A 23 -11.50 -17.42 2.24
C ALA A 23 -10.14 -17.08 2.87
N THR A 24 -9.48 -16.04 2.37
CA THR A 24 -8.13 -15.67 2.84
C THR A 24 -8.11 -15.43 4.36
N VAL A 25 -9.17 -14.84 4.92
CA VAL A 25 -9.28 -14.61 6.36
C VAL A 25 -9.24 -15.92 7.17
N ASP A 26 -9.85 -16.99 6.68
CA ASP A 26 -9.86 -18.29 7.36
C ASP A 26 -8.48 -18.97 7.28
N GLN A 27 -7.80 -18.85 6.14
CA GLN A 27 -6.41 -19.32 5.99
C GLN A 27 -5.48 -18.58 6.95
N VAL A 28 -5.59 -17.24 7.04
CA VAL A 28 -4.82 -16.40 7.95
C VAL A 28 -5.06 -16.78 9.41
N LYS A 29 -6.34 -16.94 9.81
CA LYS A 29 -6.72 -17.37 11.16
C LYS A 29 -6.18 -18.76 11.49
N SER A 30 -6.33 -19.73 10.60
CA SER A 30 -5.86 -21.11 10.77
C SER A 30 -4.34 -21.18 10.89
N ARG A 31 -3.61 -20.39 10.11
CA ARG A 31 -2.16 -20.29 10.16
C ARG A 31 -1.64 -19.57 11.40
N GLY A 32 -2.44 -18.67 11.98
CA GLY A 32 -2.10 -17.90 13.18
C GLY A 32 -1.28 -16.64 12.95
N TYR A 33 -1.04 -16.24 11.69
CA TYR A 33 -0.36 -15.00 11.32
C TYR A 33 -0.71 -14.56 9.89
N LEU A 34 -0.59 -13.26 9.62
CA LEU A 34 -0.69 -12.65 8.30
C LEU A 34 0.63 -12.79 7.54
N VAL A 35 0.59 -12.97 6.22
CA VAL A 35 1.76 -12.84 5.34
C VAL A 35 1.62 -11.59 4.48
N CYS A 36 2.51 -10.62 4.70
CA CYS A 36 2.48 -9.32 4.05
C CYS A 36 3.70 -9.13 3.15
N GLY A 37 3.47 -8.84 1.87
CA GLY A 37 4.52 -8.44 0.93
C GLY A 37 4.87 -6.97 1.10
N SER A 38 6.15 -6.65 1.28
CA SER A 38 6.60 -5.28 1.57
C SER A 38 7.89 -4.91 0.87
N ASN A 39 8.15 -3.60 0.81
CA ASN A 39 9.39 -3.07 0.26
C ASN A 39 10.53 -3.22 1.28
N PRO A 40 11.66 -3.89 0.94
CA PRO A 40 12.74 -4.10 1.90
C PRO A 40 13.75 -2.96 1.98
N GLY A 41 13.59 -1.90 1.18
CA GLY A 41 14.64 -0.88 1.03
C GLY A 41 14.14 0.56 0.98
N LEU A 42 12.91 0.88 1.44
CA LEU A 42 12.36 2.22 1.36
C LEU A 42 12.12 2.81 2.77
N PRO A 43 13.06 3.62 3.29
CA PRO A 43 12.89 4.30 4.58
C PRO A 43 11.56 5.05 4.68
N GLY A 44 10.89 4.93 5.80
CA GLY A 44 9.57 5.50 6.03
C GLY A 44 8.40 4.67 5.53
N PHE A 45 8.55 3.84 4.49
CA PHE A 45 7.49 2.96 3.98
C PHE A 45 7.69 1.50 4.36
N GLY A 46 8.86 0.94 4.09
CA GLY A 46 9.19 -0.44 4.44
C GLY A 46 10.70 -0.63 4.49
N LEU A 47 11.20 -0.94 5.68
CA LEU A 47 12.63 -1.16 5.89
C LEU A 47 12.84 -2.11 7.08
N PRO A 48 13.52 -3.26 6.90
CA PRO A 48 14.02 -4.05 8.01
C PRO A 48 15.31 -3.45 8.57
N ASP A 49 15.49 -3.54 9.88
CA ASP A 49 16.78 -3.29 10.53
C ASP A 49 17.70 -4.53 10.45
N ASP A 50 18.93 -4.39 10.95
CA ASP A 50 19.93 -5.47 10.96
C ASP A 50 19.52 -6.69 11.81
N LYS A 51 18.51 -6.53 12.66
CA LYS A 51 17.92 -7.60 13.50
C LYS A 51 16.67 -8.22 12.86
N GLY A 52 16.28 -7.73 11.69
CA GLY A 52 15.09 -8.19 10.98
C GLY A 52 13.78 -7.56 11.47
N ASN A 53 13.81 -6.51 12.31
CA ASN A 53 12.61 -5.77 12.70
C ASN A 53 12.21 -4.81 11.59
N TRP A 54 10.99 -4.92 11.12
CA TRP A 54 10.46 -4.08 10.08
C TRP A 54 9.83 -2.80 10.64
N THR A 55 10.05 -1.68 9.94
CA THR A 55 9.43 -0.38 10.25
C THR A 55 8.95 0.29 8.97
N GLY A 56 7.95 1.16 9.08
CA GLY A 56 7.45 1.96 7.98
C GLY A 56 5.93 2.03 7.92
N PHE A 57 5.45 2.93 7.10
CA PHE A 57 4.03 3.22 6.90
C PHE A 57 3.24 2.00 6.36
N ASP A 58 3.79 1.33 5.34
CA ASP A 58 3.22 0.11 4.78
C ASP A 58 3.30 -1.07 5.78
N ILE A 59 4.34 -1.10 6.60
CA ILE A 59 4.54 -2.11 7.63
C ILE A 59 3.50 -1.97 8.74
N ASP A 60 3.26 -0.75 9.19
CA ASP A 60 2.25 -0.47 10.21
C ASP A 60 0.84 -0.76 9.70
N PHE A 61 0.57 -0.57 8.41
CA PHE A 61 -0.69 -1.00 7.82
C PHE A 61 -0.88 -2.52 7.90
N CYS A 62 0.13 -3.33 7.59
CA CYS A 62 0.05 -4.79 7.76
C CYS A 62 -0.11 -5.20 9.23
N ARG A 63 0.52 -4.47 10.14
CA ARG A 63 0.30 -4.66 11.60
C ARG A 63 -1.14 -4.32 12.00
N ALA A 64 -1.74 -3.29 11.39
CA ALA A 64 -3.14 -2.96 11.61
C ALA A 64 -4.08 -4.08 11.15
N VAL A 65 -3.83 -4.67 9.97
CA VAL A 65 -4.56 -5.85 9.50
C VAL A 65 -4.38 -7.04 10.43
N ALA A 66 -3.18 -7.30 10.92
CA ALA A 66 -2.93 -8.39 11.89
C ALA A 66 -3.63 -8.13 13.23
N ALA A 67 -3.58 -6.89 13.75
CA ALA A 67 -4.26 -6.51 14.99
C ALA A 67 -5.78 -6.66 14.89
N THR A 68 -6.36 -6.36 13.73
CA THR A 68 -7.77 -6.57 13.43
C THR A 68 -8.20 -8.03 13.68
N ILE A 69 -7.37 -8.99 13.26
CA ILE A 69 -7.67 -10.42 13.31
C ILE A 69 -7.27 -11.04 14.66
N PHE A 70 -6.06 -10.72 15.14
CA PHE A 70 -5.41 -11.46 16.23
C PHE A 70 -5.30 -10.69 17.56
N SER A 71 -5.68 -9.42 17.62
CA SER A 71 -5.37 -8.50 18.74
C SER A 71 -3.86 -8.30 18.98
N ASP A 72 -3.01 -8.80 18.10
CA ASP A 72 -1.55 -8.73 18.22
C ASP A 72 -0.99 -8.24 16.88
N PRO A 73 -0.41 -7.02 16.81
CA PRO A 73 0.16 -6.45 15.59
C PRO A 73 1.42 -7.20 15.11
N ASN A 74 2.01 -8.06 15.98
CA ASN A 74 3.19 -8.83 15.63
C ASN A 74 2.87 -10.19 14.99
N LYS A 75 1.60 -10.55 14.89
CA LYS A 75 1.13 -11.75 14.16
C LYS A 75 1.18 -11.52 12.64
N VAL A 76 2.32 -11.05 12.15
CA VAL A 76 2.59 -10.79 10.73
C VAL A 76 4.00 -11.24 10.37
N ARG A 77 4.10 -11.93 9.22
CA ARG A 77 5.36 -12.25 8.57
C ARG A 77 5.51 -11.37 7.33
N PHE A 78 6.59 -10.62 7.26
CA PHE A 78 6.91 -9.80 6.10
C PHE A 78 7.72 -10.60 5.08
N VAL A 79 7.37 -10.43 3.80
CA VAL A 79 8.08 -10.99 2.65
C VAL A 79 8.69 -9.83 1.86
N PRO A 80 10.02 -9.76 1.76
CA PRO A 80 10.69 -8.73 0.95
C PRO A 80 10.44 -8.99 -0.53
N LEU A 81 9.91 -7.99 -1.25
CA LEU A 81 9.56 -8.12 -2.67
C LEU A 81 10.10 -6.96 -3.50
N THR A 82 10.63 -7.25 -4.68
CA THR A 82 10.95 -6.22 -5.68
C THR A 82 9.68 -5.68 -6.33
N ALA A 83 9.78 -4.58 -7.07
CA ALA A 83 8.64 -4.05 -7.83
C ALA A 83 8.16 -5.03 -8.91
N LYS A 84 9.05 -5.85 -9.46
CA LYS A 84 8.75 -6.85 -10.48
C LYS A 84 8.04 -8.08 -9.90
N ASP A 85 8.47 -8.57 -8.73
CA ASP A 85 8.02 -9.86 -8.19
C ASP A 85 6.74 -9.77 -7.37
N ARG A 86 6.40 -8.56 -6.88
CA ARG A 86 5.29 -8.34 -5.93
C ARG A 86 3.94 -8.88 -6.40
N PHE A 87 3.64 -8.75 -7.68
CA PHE A 87 2.36 -9.19 -8.23
C PHE A 87 2.31 -10.71 -8.42
N THR A 88 3.41 -11.33 -8.80
CA THR A 88 3.52 -12.80 -8.88
C THR A 88 3.34 -13.44 -7.52
N ALA A 89 3.99 -12.88 -6.48
CA ALA A 89 3.85 -13.35 -5.10
C ALA A 89 2.40 -13.22 -4.58
N LEU A 90 1.72 -12.11 -4.90
CA LEU A 90 0.31 -11.93 -4.55
C LEU A 90 -0.59 -12.91 -5.29
N GLN A 91 -0.40 -13.06 -6.62
CA GLN A 91 -1.22 -13.94 -7.46
C GLN A 91 -1.09 -15.41 -7.06
N SER A 92 0.12 -15.88 -6.75
CA SER A 92 0.39 -17.26 -6.34
C SER A 92 -0.13 -17.61 -4.93
N GLY A 93 -0.50 -16.61 -4.11
CA GLY A 93 -0.89 -16.81 -2.72
C GLY A 93 0.30 -16.96 -1.76
N GLU A 94 1.52 -16.65 -2.19
CA GLU A 94 2.68 -16.56 -1.31
C GLU A 94 2.49 -15.52 -0.21
N ILE A 95 1.78 -14.43 -0.54
CA ILE A 95 1.36 -13.39 0.38
C ILE A 95 -0.16 -13.23 0.38
N ASP A 96 -0.72 -12.82 1.51
CA ASP A 96 -2.15 -12.56 1.68
C ASP A 96 -2.52 -11.14 1.25
N VAL A 97 -1.66 -10.20 1.52
CA VAL A 97 -1.79 -8.77 1.18
C VAL A 97 -0.44 -8.22 0.75
N LEU A 98 -0.47 -7.33 -0.23
CA LEU A 98 0.69 -6.55 -0.65
C LEU A 98 0.53 -5.13 -0.12
N SER A 99 1.40 -4.68 0.79
CA SER A 99 1.53 -3.29 1.23
C SER A 99 2.96 -2.84 0.95
N ARG A 100 3.14 -2.19 -0.22
CA ARG A 100 4.45 -1.94 -0.80
C ARG A 100 4.38 -0.78 -1.80
N ASN A 101 4.03 0.42 -1.34
CA ASN A 101 3.93 1.62 -2.18
C ASN A 101 3.45 1.27 -3.63
N THR A 102 2.29 0.62 -3.71
CA THR A 102 1.77 0.07 -4.97
C THR A 102 0.70 0.95 -5.54
N THR A 103 0.94 1.50 -6.73
CA THR A 103 0.02 2.39 -7.43
C THR A 103 -1.19 1.62 -7.96
N TRP A 104 -2.38 2.10 -7.65
CA TRP A 104 -3.62 1.64 -8.26
C TRP A 104 -3.70 2.12 -9.70
N THR A 105 -3.77 1.20 -10.64
CA THR A 105 -3.98 1.47 -12.06
C THR A 105 -5.05 0.56 -12.63
N GLN A 106 -5.72 1.03 -13.67
CA GLN A 106 -6.73 0.23 -14.37
C GLN A 106 -6.17 -1.13 -14.87
N SER A 107 -4.95 -1.15 -15.41
CA SER A 107 -4.35 -2.39 -15.91
C SER A 107 -4.07 -3.39 -14.80
N ARG A 108 -3.59 -2.93 -13.63
CA ARG A 108 -3.37 -3.80 -12.46
C ARG A 108 -4.67 -4.35 -11.91
N GLU A 109 -5.72 -3.54 -11.88
CA GLU A 109 -7.02 -3.97 -11.41
C GLU A 109 -7.73 -4.89 -12.40
N VAL A 110 -7.95 -4.43 -13.63
CA VAL A 110 -8.81 -5.12 -14.60
C VAL A 110 -8.08 -6.22 -15.35
N ALA A 111 -6.84 -5.96 -15.81
CA ALA A 111 -6.12 -6.93 -16.64
C ALA A 111 -5.30 -7.94 -15.81
N GLN A 112 -4.80 -7.55 -14.64
CA GLN A 112 -3.98 -8.43 -13.81
C GLN A 112 -4.75 -9.07 -12.64
N GLY A 113 -6.00 -8.67 -12.41
CA GLY A 113 -6.88 -9.32 -11.43
C GLY A 113 -6.58 -8.97 -9.97
N PHE A 114 -6.18 -7.73 -9.70
CA PHE A 114 -5.96 -7.23 -8.34
C PHE A 114 -7.02 -6.23 -7.93
N LEU A 115 -7.23 -6.08 -6.63
CA LEU A 115 -8.08 -5.04 -6.06
C LEU A 115 -7.26 -4.17 -5.11
N PHE A 116 -7.61 -2.88 -5.09
CA PHE A 116 -7.02 -1.88 -4.21
C PHE A 116 -8.08 -1.43 -3.19
N PRO A 117 -8.09 -2.00 -1.98
CA PRO A 117 -9.11 -1.72 -0.98
C PRO A 117 -9.23 -0.25 -0.58
N ALA A 118 -8.10 0.46 -0.52
CA ALA A 118 -8.04 1.89 -0.19
C ALA A 118 -6.79 2.53 -0.80
N VAL A 119 -6.82 3.85 -0.94
CA VAL A 119 -5.61 4.64 -1.19
C VAL A 119 -5.10 5.13 0.16
N THR A 120 -3.96 4.59 0.58
CA THR A 120 -3.32 4.98 1.84
C THR A 120 -2.36 6.15 1.68
N TYR A 121 -1.85 6.39 0.47
CA TYR A 121 -0.98 7.52 0.20
C TYR A 121 -1.18 8.03 -1.24
N TYR A 122 -1.53 9.31 -1.39
CA TYR A 122 -1.60 10.00 -2.68
C TYR A 122 -0.24 10.61 -2.98
N ASP A 123 0.39 10.15 -4.05
CA ASP A 123 1.70 10.57 -4.52
C ASP A 123 1.68 10.98 -6.00
N GLY A 124 2.82 11.32 -6.51
CA GLY A 124 3.09 11.59 -7.91
C GLY A 124 4.57 11.42 -8.21
N GLN A 125 4.90 11.11 -9.46
CA GLN A 125 6.28 10.93 -9.90
C GLN A 125 6.98 12.28 -10.10
N GLY A 126 8.25 12.33 -9.68
CA GLY A 126 9.14 13.49 -9.88
C GLY A 126 10.53 13.07 -10.34
N PHE A 127 11.44 14.02 -10.31
CA PHE A 127 12.84 13.85 -10.66
C PHE A 127 13.76 14.41 -9.59
N MET A 128 14.83 13.69 -9.28
CA MET A 128 15.91 14.17 -8.44
C MET A 128 17.17 14.37 -9.28
N VAL A 129 17.83 15.51 -9.09
CA VAL A 129 19.06 15.89 -9.79
C VAL A 129 20.09 16.42 -8.81
N ARG A 130 21.38 16.38 -9.23
CA ARG A 130 22.44 17.10 -8.50
C ARG A 130 22.32 18.59 -8.76
N LYS A 131 22.44 19.42 -7.72
CA LYS A 131 22.44 20.89 -7.85
C LYS A 131 23.45 21.41 -8.87
N LYS A 132 24.62 20.75 -8.97
CA LYS A 132 25.68 21.10 -9.93
C LYS A 132 25.28 20.92 -11.40
N LEU A 133 24.18 20.18 -11.69
CA LEU A 133 23.69 20.06 -13.07
C LEU A 133 23.06 21.39 -13.54
N GLY A 134 22.64 22.26 -12.62
CA GLY A 134 22.14 23.59 -12.94
C GLY A 134 20.74 23.63 -13.53
N VAL A 135 20.00 22.50 -13.56
CA VAL A 135 18.61 22.42 -14.03
C VAL A 135 17.64 22.69 -12.90
N ASN A 136 16.54 23.38 -13.21
CA ASN A 136 15.49 23.74 -12.26
C ASN A 136 14.12 23.21 -12.66
N SER A 137 14.01 22.58 -13.82
CA SER A 137 12.80 22.01 -14.38
C SER A 137 13.08 20.68 -15.06
N ALA A 138 12.15 19.72 -14.96
CA ALA A 138 12.22 18.45 -15.66
C ALA A 138 12.24 18.62 -17.20
N THR A 139 11.73 19.74 -17.71
CA THR A 139 11.79 20.08 -19.14
C THR A 139 13.21 20.41 -19.63
N GLU A 140 14.15 20.66 -18.72
CA GLU A 140 15.56 20.90 -19.04
C GLU A 140 16.39 19.62 -19.15
N LEU A 141 15.79 18.46 -18.87
CA LEU A 141 16.44 17.13 -18.91
C LEU A 141 16.49 16.52 -20.33
N ASP A 142 16.46 17.34 -21.39
CA ASP A 142 16.55 16.86 -22.77
C ASP A 142 17.93 16.20 -23.03
N GLY A 143 17.92 14.94 -23.49
CA GLY A 143 19.12 14.15 -23.72
C GLY A 143 19.74 13.54 -22.45
N ALA A 144 19.18 13.79 -21.27
CA ALA A 144 19.74 13.30 -20.01
C ALA A 144 19.62 11.78 -19.85
N SER A 145 20.59 11.19 -19.16
CA SER A 145 20.52 9.81 -18.68
C SER A 145 19.71 9.76 -17.38
N ILE A 146 18.67 8.88 -17.33
CA ILE A 146 17.72 8.84 -16.23
C ILE A 146 17.64 7.43 -15.65
N CYS A 147 18.06 7.28 -14.40
CA CYS A 147 17.94 6.05 -13.63
C CYS A 147 16.48 5.82 -13.22
N VAL A 148 15.96 4.60 -13.46
CA VAL A 148 14.60 4.21 -13.12
C VAL A 148 14.53 2.72 -12.74
N GLN A 149 13.58 2.34 -11.88
CA GLN A 149 13.36 0.95 -11.51
C GLN A 149 12.35 0.27 -12.46
N GLN A 150 12.69 -0.92 -12.96
CA GLN A 150 11.80 -1.74 -13.81
C GLN A 150 10.54 -2.22 -13.07
N GLY A 151 9.46 -2.46 -13.84
CA GLY A 151 8.20 -3.01 -13.33
C GLY A 151 7.38 -2.01 -12.50
N THR A 152 7.67 -0.72 -12.68
CA THR A 152 6.99 0.38 -12.01
C THR A 152 6.12 1.19 -12.99
N THR A 153 5.15 1.94 -12.47
CA THR A 153 4.42 2.97 -13.23
C THR A 153 5.37 4.08 -13.67
N THR A 154 6.38 4.36 -12.85
CA THR A 154 7.35 5.44 -13.11
C THR A 154 8.21 5.18 -14.35
N GLU A 155 8.50 3.91 -14.67
CA GLU A 155 9.17 3.55 -15.94
C GLU A 155 8.30 3.89 -17.16
N LEU A 156 6.99 3.62 -17.07
CA LEU A 156 6.03 3.92 -18.15
C LEU A 156 5.77 5.42 -18.29
N ASN A 157 5.53 6.10 -17.18
CA ASN A 157 5.28 7.54 -17.16
C ASN A 157 6.48 8.35 -17.66
N LEU A 158 7.71 7.89 -17.38
CA LEU A 158 8.93 8.49 -17.88
C LEU A 158 8.93 8.56 -19.41
N ALA A 159 8.61 7.45 -20.07
CA ALA A 159 8.54 7.38 -21.53
C ALA A 159 7.45 8.31 -22.08
N ASP A 160 6.28 8.32 -21.45
CA ASP A 160 5.16 9.18 -21.87
C ASP A 160 5.47 10.66 -21.70
N TYR A 161 6.11 11.04 -20.60
CA TYR A 161 6.46 12.43 -20.32
C TYR A 161 7.41 13.00 -21.40
N PHE A 162 8.50 12.31 -21.68
CA PHE A 162 9.48 12.77 -22.67
C PHE A 162 8.90 12.80 -24.09
N ARG A 163 8.10 11.78 -24.46
CA ARG A 163 7.38 11.75 -25.74
C ARG A 163 6.42 12.93 -25.89
N THR A 164 5.64 13.23 -24.87
CA THR A 164 4.66 14.33 -24.88
C THR A 164 5.32 15.70 -25.02
N HIS A 165 6.51 15.86 -24.44
CA HIS A 165 7.27 17.10 -24.53
C HIS A 165 8.22 17.18 -25.73
N ASN A 166 8.19 16.18 -26.64
CA ASN A 166 9.09 16.07 -27.80
C ASN A 166 10.58 16.12 -27.40
N LYS A 167 10.93 15.50 -26.28
CA LYS A 167 12.27 15.47 -25.72
C LYS A 167 12.87 14.06 -25.79
N LYS A 168 14.20 14.01 -25.84
CA LYS A 168 14.94 12.76 -25.80
C LYS A 168 15.44 12.51 -24.37
N TYR A 169 15.68 11.26 -24.04
CA TYR A 169 16.35 10.85 -22.81
C TYR A 169 16.97 9.47 -23.01
N GLU A 170 17.88 9.09 -22.14
CA GLU A 170 18.48 7.75 -22.09
C GLU A 170 17.99 7.02 -20.81
N PRO A 171 17.10 6.02 -20.92
CA PRO A 171 16.67 5.27 -19.75
C PRO A 171 17.75 4.31 -19.29
N VAL A 172 18.12 4.38 -18.01
CA VAL A 172 19.03 3.44 -17.35
C VAL A 172 18.23 2.66 -16.33
N VAL A 173 17.85 1.42 -16.70
CA VAL A 173 16.88 0.61 -15.98
C VAL A 173 17.57 -0.35 -15.03
N PHE A 174 17.07 -0.44 -13.78
CA PHE A 174 17.60 -1.30 -12.72
C PHE A 174 16.54 -2.23 -12.15
N ALA A 175 16.96 -3.37 -11.62
CA ALA A 175 16.04 -4.32 -10.99
C ALA A 175 15.49 -3.80 -9.66
N THR A 176 16.31 -3.10 -8.89
CA THR A 176 15.93 -2.55 -7.58
C THR A 176 16.12 -1.04 -7.51
N ALA A 177 15.40 -0.39 -6.60
CA ALA A 177 15.58 1.03 -6.33
C ALA A 177 16.98 1.34 -5.79
N ASP A 178 17.52 0.47 -4.93
CA ASP A 178 18.87 0.63 -4.37
C ASP A 178 19.98 0.64 -5.45
N GLU A 179 19.86 -0.22 -6.46
CA GLU A 179 20.80 -0.19 -7.61
C GLU A 179 20.68 1.11 -8.40
N ALA A 180 19.44 1.56 -8.66
CA ALA A 180 19.19 2.81 -9.37
C ALA A 180 19.76 4.03 -8.62
N VAL A 181 19.54 4.10 -7.30
CA VAL A 181 20.06 5.16 -6.44
C VAL A 181 21.59 5.15 -6.38
N LYS A 182 22.21 3.98 -6.21
CA LYS A 182 23.67 3.85 -6.22
C LYS A 182 24.27 4.26 -7.55
N ALA A 183 23.65 3.88 -8.67
CA ALA A 183 24.09 4.29 -10.00
C ALA A 183 23.97 5.81 -10.20
N TYR A 184 22.87 6.40 -9.75
CA TYR A 184 22.70 7.84 -9.74
C TYR A 184 23.74 8.52 -8.84
N ASP A 185 23.96 8.07 -7.61
CA ASP A 185 24.92 8.65 -6.67
C ASP A 185 26.36 8.63 -7.23
N SER A 186 26.74 7.53 -7.89
CA SER A 186 28.04 7.38 -8.55
C SER A 186 28.21 8.22 -9.84
N GLY A 187 27.17 8.89 -10.32
CA GLY A 187 27.23 9.71 -11.53
C GLY A 187 26.96 9.00 -12.84
N ARG A 188 26.47 7.75 -12.80
CA ARG A 188 26.08 7.01 -14.02
C ARG A 188 24.86 7.59 -14.70
N CYS A 189 23.94 8.22 -13.93
CA CYS A 189 22.77 8.91 -14.45
C CYS A 189 22.80 10.37 -14.03
N ASP A 190 22.27 11.24 -14.88
CA ASP A 190 22.09 12.67 -14.61
C ASP A 190 20.93 12.91 -13.62
N SER A 191 19.89 12.09 -13.73
CA SER A 191 18.70 12.16 -12.91
C SER A 191 18.28 10.79 -12.41
N PHE A 192 17.56 10.76 -11.28
CA PHE A 192 16.81 9.61 -10.78
C PHE A 192 15.32 9.96 -10.68
N THR A 193 14.45 9.08 -11.17
CA THR A 193 13.00 9.28 -11.16
C THR A 193 12.28 8.15 -10.46
N THR A 194 11.34 8.53 -9.60
CA THR A 194 10.38 7.67 -8.90
C THR A 194 9.29 8.54 -8.27
N ASP A 195 8.43 7.97 -7.42
CA ASP A 195 7.43 8.70 -6.63
C ASP A 195 8.09 9.79 -5.77
N GLY A 196 7.45 10.94 -5.62
CA GLY A 196 8.01 12.09 -4.91
C GLY A 196 8.37 11.79 -3.46
N SER A 197 7.52 11.05 -2.74
CA SER A 197 7.82 10.61 -1.38
C SER A 197 9.03 9.67 -1.34
N GLN A 198 9.17 8.80 -2.33
CA GLN A 198 10.33 7.92 -2.47
C GLN A 198 11.59 8.71 -2.80
N LEU A 199 11.53 9.75 -3.65
CA LEU A 199 12.70 10.62 -3.92
C LEU A 199 13.24 11.25 -2.64
N VAL A 200 12.37 11.74 -1.76
CA VAL A 200 12.76 12.30 -0.46
C VAL A 200 13.42 11.22 0.42
N SER A 201 12.86 10.02 0.44
CA SER A 201 13.40 8.89 1.19
C SER A 201 14.77 8.45 0.67
N GLU A 202 14.91 8.27 -0.64
CA GLU A 202 16.15 7.82 -1.28
C GLU A 202 17.27 8.86 -1.15
N ARG A 203 16.92 10.16 -1.17
CA ARG A 203 17.89 11.23 -0.95
C ARG A 203 18.63 11.09 0.38
N LEU A 204 17.98 10.57 1.42
CA LEU A 204 18.64 10.35 2.72
C LEU A 204 19.73 9.26 2.71
N LYS A 205 19.78 8.44 1.68
CA LYS A 205 20.79 7.38 1.50
C LYS A 205 22.01 7.84 0.70
N LEU A 206 21.95 9.01 0.04
CA LEU A 206 23.04 9.53 -0.77
C LEU A 206 24.23 9.95 0.09
N GLY A 207 25.41 9.90 -0.47
CA GLY A 207 26.65 10.33 0.19
C GLY A 207 26.64 11.81 0.59
N THR A 208 25.99 12.67 -0.23
CA THR A 208 25.84 14.11 0.00
C THR A 208 24.39 14.55 -0.24
N PRO A 209 23.42 14.24 0.64
CA PRO A 209 22.01 14.50 0.42
C PRO A 209 21.68 15.97 0.08
N ASP A 210 22.41 16.90 0.67
CA ASP A 210 22.19 18.34 0.49
C ASP A 210 22.65 18.87 -0.89
N ASP A 211 23.44 18.11 -1.64
CA ASP A 211 23.86 18.45 -3.01
C ASP A 211 22.80 18.07 -4.06
N HIS A 212 21.67 17.53 -3.63
CA HIS A 212 20.58 17.05 -4.49
C HIS A 212 19.29 17.79 -4.23
N ILE A 213 18.52 18.00 -5.31
CA ILE A 213 17.18 18.59 -5.25
C ILE A 213 16.17 17.67 -5.96
N VAL A 214 14.94 17.70 -5.49
CA VAL A 214 13.78 17.18 -6.22
C VAL A 214 13.21 18.34 -7.01
N LEU A 215 13.05 18.15 -8.32
CA LEU A 215 12.48 19.15 -9.22
C LEU A 215 10.99 19.38 -8.91
N PRO A 216 10.42 20.54 -9.22
CA PRO A 216 9.06 20.90 -8.81
C PRO A 216 7.95 20.16 -9.56
N GLU A 217 8.25 19.57 -10.74
CA GLU A 217 7.24 18.93 -11.55
C GLU A 217 6.80 17.60 -10.96
N VAL A 218 5.47 17.40 -10.96
CA VAL A 218 4.81 16.13 -10.68
C VAL A 218 4.18 15.65 -12.00
N ILE A 219 4.72 14.57 -12.55
CA ILE A 219 4.40 14.13 -13.91
C ILE A 219 3.35 13.03 -14.00
N SER A 220 2.89 12.50 -12.86
CA SER A 220 1.87 11.45 -12.81
C SER A 220 0.98 11.57 -11.57
N LYS A 221 -0.05 10.72 -11.54
CA LYS A 221 -0.85 10.42 -10.35
C LYS A 221 -0.48 9.03 -9.85
N GLU A 222 -0.04 8.94 -8.62
CA GLU A 222 0.34 7.69 -7.97
C GLU A 222 -0.51 7.46 -6.70
N PRO A 223 -1.76 6.97 -6.85
CA PRO A 223 -2.58 6.58 -5.70
C PRO A 223 -2.06 5.24 -5.16
N LEU A 224 -1.28 5.28 -4.08
CA LEU A 224 -0.65 4.11 -3.47
C LEU A 224 -1.58 3.47 -2.45
N GLY A 225 -1.64 2.14 -2.44
CA GLY A 225 -2.47 1.43 -1.47
C GLY A 225 -2.15 -0.05 -1.34
N PRO A 226 -2.73 -0.68 -0.30
CA PRO A 226 -2.68 -2.12 -0.17
C PRO A 226 -3.38 -2.79 -1.36
N THR A 227 -2.90 -3.96 -1.73
CA THR A 227 -3.40 -4.70 -2.88
C THR A 227 -3.72 -6.13 -2.46
N VAL A 228 -4.85 -6.65 -2.92
CA VAL A 228 -5.32 -8.02 -2.68
C VAL A 228 -5.72 -8.69 -3.99
N ARG A 229 -5.85 -10.02 -4.00
CA ARG A 229 -6.39 -10.76 -5.15
C ARG A 229 -7.88 -10.47 -5.33
N GLN A 230 -8.37 -10.54 -6.56
CA GLN A 230 -9.81 -10.57 -6.85
C GLN A 230 -10.44 -11.90 -6.39
N GLY A 231 -11.78 -11.88 -6.20
CA GLY A 231 -12.57 -13.07 -5.90
C GLY A 231 -12.70 -13.43 -4.42
N ASP A 232 -12.20 -12.58 -3.51
CA ASP A 232 -12.39 -12.72 -2.07
C ASP A 232 -12.90 -11.40 -1.48
N ASP A 233 -14.22 -11.19 -1.57
CA ASP A 233 -14.87 -9.96 -1.13
C ASP A 233 -14.76 -9.76 0.38
N GLN A 234 -14.74 -10.85 1.16
CA GLN A 234 -14.59 -10.77 2.61
C GLN A 234 -13.21 -10.23 2.98
N TRP A 235 -12.16 -10.75 2.34
CA TRP A 235 -10.79 -10.29 2.55
C TRP A 235 -10.60 -8.83 2.10
N PHE A 236 -11.12 -8.50 0.91
CA PHE A 236 -11.12 -7.14 0.41
C PHE A 236 -11.79 -6.16 1.38
N ASN A 237 -12.97 -6.48 1.89
CA ASN A 237 -13.69 -5.66 2.84
C ASN A 237 -12.96 -5.53 4.17
N LEU A 238 -12.35 -6.60 4.68
CA LEU A 238 -11.57 -6.56 5.91
C LEU A 238 -10.37 -5.59 5.78
N VAL A 239 -9.60 -5.69 4.70
CA VAL A 239 -8.45 -4.82 4.43
C VAL A 239 -8.89 -3.37 4.20
N ARG A 240 -10.00 -3.16 3.48
CA ARG A 240 -10.61 -1.83 3.25
C ARG A 240 -11.02 -1.17 4.55
N TRP A 241 -11.80 -1.86 5.36
CA TRP A 241 -12.31 -1.28 6.61
C TRP A 241 -11.22 -1.11 7.66
N THR A 242 -10.13 -1.87 7.59
CA THR A 242 -8.93 -1.57 8.39
C THR A 242 -8.39 -0.18 8.08
N ALA A 243 -8.25 0.18 6.80
CA ALA A 243 -7.79 1.52 6.40
C ALA A 243 -8.79 2.61 6.81
N PHE A 244 -10.09 2.38 6.59
CA PHE A 244 -11.14 3.35 6.93
C PHE A 244 -11.26 3.55 8.45
N ALA A 245 -11.16 2.49 9.25
CA ALA A 245 -11.17 2.64 10.71
C ALA A 245 -10.00 3.50 11.24
N MET A 246 -8.84 3.43 10.60
CA MET A 246 -7.70 4.29 10.97
C MET A 246 -7.97 5.76 10.60
N LEU A 247 -8.63 6.03 9.46
CA LEU A 247 -9.02 7.39 9.04
C LEU A 247 -10.14 7.95 9.93
N ASP A 248 -11.21 7.16 10.16
CA ASP A 248 -12.31 7.56 11.05
C ASP A 248 -11.81 7.85 12.47
N ALA A 249 -10.87 7.05 12.96
CA ALA A 249 -10.26 7.31 14.26
C ALA A 249 -9.50 8.63 14.32
N GLU A 250 -8.76 9.00 13.26
CA GLU A 250 -8.11 10.31 13.20
C GLU A 250 -9.15 11.44 13.16
N GLU A 251 -10.21 11.29 12.36
CA GLU A 251 -11.28 12.29 12.22
C GLU A 251 -12.00 12.53 13.55
N LEU A 252 -12.29 11.43 14.27
CA LEU A 252 -12.98 11.47 15.57
C LEU A 252 -12.05 11.78 16.77
N GLY A 253 -10.75 11.99 16.52
CA GLY A 253 -9.78 12.30 17.58
C GLY A 253 -9.46 11.11 18.49
N VAL A 254 -9.71 9.87 18.02
CA VAL A 254 -9.35 8.64 18.72
C VAL A 254 -7.91 8.29 18.41
N THR A 255 -7.09 8.17 19.43
CA THR A 255 -5.64 7.92 19.34
C THR A 255 -5.27 6.65 20.08
N GLN A 256 -4.06 6.15 19.85
CA GLN A 256 -3.52 5.01 20.60
C GLN A 256 -3.58 5.25 22.11
N LYS A 257 -3.35 6.49 22.54
CA LYS A 257 -3.31 6.84 23.96
C LYS A 257 -4.69 6.89 24.63
N ASN A 258 -5.74 7.34 23.90
CA ASN A 258 -7.07 7.58 24.49
C ASN A 258 -8.14 6.55 24.08
N ALA A 259 -7.83 5.56 23.25
CA ALA A 259 -8.81 4.64 22.67
C ALA A 259 -9.66 3.91 23.74
N ASP A 260 -9.06 3.44 24.84
CA ASP A 260 -9.78 2.74 25.93
C ASP A 260 -10.74 3.66 26.69
N GLU A 261 -10.39 4.93 26.85
CA GLU A 261 -11.26 5.95 27.47
C GLU A 261 -12.40 6.31 26.53
N GLN A 262 -12.08 6.57 25.27
CA GLN A 262 -13.05 6.93 24.24
C GLN A 262 -14.09 5.84 23.99
N ALA A 263 -13.72 4.57 24.11
CA ALA A 263 -14.66 3.43 24.02
C ALA A 263 -15.74 3.46 25.12
N LYS A 264 -15.47 4.10 26.26
CA LYS A 264 -16.41 4.27 27.37
C LYS A 264 -17.18 5.59 27.31
N GLY A 265 -16.83 6.46 26.35
CA GLY A 265 -17.46 7.76 26.15
C GLY A 265 -18.89 7.67 25.65
N THR A 266 -19.51 8.84 25.44
CA THR A 266 -20.93 8.96 25.03
C THR A 266 -21.11 9.28 23.55
N ASN A 267 -20.05 9.59 22.80
CA ASN A 267 -20.15 9.89 21.38
C ASN A 267 -20.55 8.62 20.60
N PRO A 268 -21.74 8.59 19.95
CA PRO A 268 -22.24 7.40 19.31
C PRO A 268 -21.38 6.94 18.11
N GLU A 269 -20.69 7.85 17.41
CA GLU A 269 -19.81 7.50 16.27
C GLU A 269 -18.55 6.79 16.78
N VAL A 270 -17.93 7.32 17.84
CA VAL A 270 -16.80 6.68 18.50
C VAL A 270 -17.19 5.32 19.09
N ARG A 271 -18.39 5.20 19.69
CA ARG A 271 -18.88 3.94 20.25
C ARG A 271 -19.07 2.88 19.17
N ARG A 272 -19.59 3.25 18.00
CA ARG A 272 -19.71 2.33 16.85
C ARG A 272 -18.33 1.92 16.32
N LEU A 273 -17.45 2.87 16.10
CA LEU A 273 -16.06 2.62 15.66
C LEU A 273 -15.35 1.64 16.60
N LEU A 274 -15.42 1.87 17.90
CA LEU A 274 -14.68 1.08 18.89
C LEU A 274 -15.41 -0.19 19.36
N GLY A 275 -16.57 -0.51 18.76
CA GLY A 275 -17.31 -1.74 19.03
C GLY A 275 -18.12 -1.76 20.32
N ALA A 276 -18.33 -0.61 20.96
CA ALA A 276 -19.18 -0.45 22.14
C ALA A 276 -20.67 -0.34 21.80
N GLU A 277 -21.02 -0.17 20.52
CA GLU A 277 -22.39 -0.09 20.00
C GLU A 277 -22.48 -0.71 18.62
N GLY A 278 -23.59 -1.42 18.32
CA GLY A 278 -23.81 -2.08 17.05
C GLY A 278 -23.13 -3.45 16.93
N ASN A 279 -23.18 -4.05 15.73
CA ASN A 279 -22.64 -5.38 15.44
C ASN A 279 -21.76 -5.39 14.18
N TYR A 280 -20.93 -4.37 14.00
CA TYR A 280 -20.18 -4.14 12.77
C TYR A 280 -18.99 -5.08 12.59
N GLY A 281 -18.40 -5.59 13.68
CA GLY A 281 -17.34 -6.57 13.60
C GLY A 281 -17.78 -7.89 12.99
N SER A 282 -18.97 -8.38 13.34
CA SER A 282 -19.49 -9.66 12.80
C SER A 282 -19.72 -9.61 11.29
N ASN A 283 -20.07 -8.44 10.72
CA ASN A 283 -20.21 -8.24 9.28
C ASN A 283 -18.90 -8.47 8.51
N LEU A 284 -17.78 -8.32 9.19
CA LEU A 284 -16.43 -8.59 8.66
C LEU A 284 -15.90 -9.98 9.06
N GLY A 285 -16.69 -10.78 9.79
CA GLY A 285 -16.24 -12.04 10.37
C GLY A 285 -15.24 -11.86 11.51
N LEU A 286 -15.31 -10.72 12.22
CA LEU A 286 -14.42 -10.31 13.29
C LEU A 286 -15.18 -10.12 14.62
N THR A 287 -14.44 -9.93 15.71
CA THR A 287 -15.02 -9.50 16.99
C THR A 287 -15.41 -8.02 16.95
N GLN A 288 -16.30 -7.59 17.86
CA GLN A 288 -16.81 -6.20 17.84
C GLN A 288 -15.73 -5.15 18.06
N ASP A 289 -14.70 -5.47 18.80
CA ASP A 289 -13.58 -4.60 19.16
C ASP A 289 -12.46 -4.53 18.10
N TRP A 290 -12.74 -4.99 16.88
CA TRP A 290 -11.74 -5.07 15.79
C TRP A 290 -11.00 -3.74 15.53
N ALA A 291 -11.74 -2.63 15.46
CA ALA A 291 -11.14 -1.31 15.23
C ALA A 291 -10.44 -0.76 16.49
N LEU A 292 -10.99 -1.01 17.69
CA LEU A 292 -10.30 -0.70 18.94
C LEU A 292 -8.92 -1.38 19.00
N ARG A 293 -8.82 -2.64 18.57
CA ARG A 293 -7.55 -3.39 18.51
C ARG A 293 -6.54 -2.71 17.61
N ILE A 294 -6.97 -2.21 16.43
CA ILE A 294 -6.11 -1.47 15.51
C ILE A 294 -5.55 -0.23 16.22
N ILE A 295 -6.43 0.60 16.75
CA ILE A 295 -6.05 1.90 17.29
C ILE A 295 -5.17 1.75 18.53
N LYS A 296 -5.48 0.82 19.43
CA LYS A 296 -4.64 0.56 20.62
C LYS A 296 -3.24 0.07 20.30
N ASN A 297 -3.13 -0.81 19.30
CA ASN A 297 -1.86 -1.48 19.02
C ASN A 297 -1.01 -0.76 17.98
N VAL A 298 -1.65 -0.03 17.06
CA VAL A 298 -0.97 0.60 15.92
C VAL A 298 -1.18 2.11 15.89
N GLY A 299 -2.35 2.59 16.30
CA GLY A 299 -2.73 4.00 16.24
C GLY A 299 -3.65 4.31 15.05
N ASN A 300 -4.11 5.57 14.98
CA ASN A 300 -4.88 6.08 13.87
C ASN A 300 -3.98 6.44 12.67
N TYR A 301 -4.59 6.80 11.53
CA TYR A 301 -3.85 7.13 10.31
C TYR A 301 -2.86 8.29 10.52
N GLY A 302 -3.24 9.34 11.24
CA GLY A 302 -2.38 10.49 11.53
C GLY A 302 -1.16 10.12 12.35
N GLU A 303 -1.32 9.27 13.38
CA GLU A 303 -0.23 8.79 14.22
C GLU A 303 0.75 7.93 13.41
N VAL A 304 0.21 7.05 12.54
CA VAL A 304 1.03 6.20 11.66
C VAL A 304 1.77 7.03 10.63
N PHE A 305 1.11 8.01 10.02
CA PHE A 305 1.74 8.94 9.10
C PHE A 305 2.86 9.72 9.77
N ASP A 306 2.60 10.34 10.92
CA ASP A 306 3.54 11.22 11.60
C ASP A 306 4.83 10.49 11.98
N ARG A 307 4.74 9.33 12.62
CA ARG A 307 5.93 8.59 13.07
C ARG A 307 6.77 8.00 11.94
N ASN A 308 6.18 7.69 10.77
CA ASN A 308 6.90 7.06 9.67
C ASN A 308 7.32 8.05 8.58
N LEU A 309 6.50 9.02 8.28
CA LEU A 309 6.65 9.93 7.13
C LEU A 309 6.69 11.40 7.53
N GLY A 310 5.92 11.78 8.57
CA GLY A 310 5.68 13.14 9.00
C GLY A 310 6.77 13.73 9.90
N GLU A 311 6.39 14.68 10.74
CA GLU A 311 7.30 15.43 11.61
C GLU A 311 8.01 14.54 12.64
N GLY A 312 7.41 13.41 13.04
CA GLY A 312 8.03 12.41 13.90
C GLY A 312 9.12 11.58 13.22
N SER A 313 9.28 11.68 11.90
CA SER A 313 10.25 10.94 11.10
C SER A 313 11.40 11.80 10.59
N ARG A 314 12.43 11.15 10.04
CA ARG A 314 13.52 11.84 9.35
C ARG A 314 13.09 12.45 8.01
N LEU A 315 11.98 11.98 7.41
CA LEU A 315 11.50 12.41 6.09
C LEU A 315 10.82 13.77 6.15
N LYS A 316 10.12 14.07 7.26
CA LYS A 316 9.38 15.33 7.48
C LYS A 316 8.44 15.72 6.34
N LEU A 317 7.81 14.70 5.71
CA LEU A 317 6.86 14.90 4.63
C LEU A 317 5.61 15.62 5.16
N LYS A 318 5.14 16.60 4.41
CA LYS A 318 3.88 17.27 4.69
C LYS A 318 2.72 16.37 4.25
N ARG A 319 1.60 16.44 4.98
CA ARG A 319 0.39 15.65 4.66
C ARG A 319 -0.12 15.96 3.24
N GLY A 320 -0.23 17.23 2.85
CA GLY A 320 -0.77 17.63 1.56
C GLY A 320 -2.09 16.93 1.25
N LEU A 321 -2.19 16.27 0.10
CA LEU A 321 -3.37 15.47 -0.28
C LEU A 321 -3.68 14.34 0.74
N ASN A 322 -2.69 13.90 1.51
CA ASN A 322 -2.83 12.84 2.50
C ASN A 322 -3.42 13.35 3.85
N ALA A 323 -3.75 14.64 3.97
CA ALA A 323 -4.54 15.13 5.08
C ALA A 323 -6.01 14.70 4.95
N LEU A 324 -6.73 14.67 6.08
CA LEU A 324 -8.18 14.47 6.06
C LEU A 324 -8.87 15.56 5.22
N TYR A 325 -10.00 15.24 4.62
CA TYR A 325 -10.81 16.19 3.85
C TYR A 325 -11.20 17.43 4.68
N THR A 326 -11.41 17.27 5.99
CA THR A 326 -11.67 18.36 6.94
C THR A 326 -10.46 19.25 7.20
N LYS A 327 -9.26 18.83 6.77
CA LYS A 327 -7.98 19.55 6.94
C LYS A 327 -7.32 19.91 5.60
N GLY A 328 -8.12 19.97 4.52
CA GLY A 328 -7.68 20.39 3.19
C GLY A 328 -6.99 19.32 2.34
N GLY A 329 -7.02 18.05 2.76
CA GLY A 329 -6.60 16.91 1.97
C GLY A 329 -7.76 16.22 1.26
N ILE A 330 -7.54 14.97 0.85
CA ILE A 330 -8.57 14.15 0.19
C ILE A 330 -8.74 12.76 0.84
N GLN A 331 -8.12 12.53 1.99
CA GLN A 331 -8.39 11.32 2.76
C GLN A 331 -9.80 11.40 3.35
N TYR A 332 -10.62 10.41 2.99
CA TYR A 332 -12.04 10.33 3.33
C TYR A 332 -12.43 8.88 3.56
N ALA A 333 -13.06 8.58 4.68
CA ALA A 333 -13.61 7.27 4.98
C ALA A 333 -15.14 7.31 5.08
N PRO A 334 -15.85 6.26 4.61
CA PRO A 334 -17.29 6.16 4.83
C PRO A 334 -17.58 5.86 6.32
N PRO A 335 -18.71 6.37 6.86
CA PRO A 335 -19.04 6.17 8.26
C PRO A 335 -19.39 4.71 8.58
N ILE A 336 -19.07 4.25 9.78
CA ILE A 336 -19.51 2.97 10.35
C ILE A 336 -20.95 3.09 10.84
N ARG A 337 -21.91 2.58 10.04
CA ARG A 337 -23.35 2.60 10.32
C ARG A 337 -24.05 1.34 9.86
#